data_99f6ec6fa9434260c614703898a071d5
#
_entry.id   99f6ec6fa9434260c614703898a071d5
#
_cell.length_a   1.000
_cell.length_b   1.000
_cell.length_c   1.000
_cell.angle_alpha   90.00
_cell.angle_beta   90.00
_cell.angle_gamma   90.00
#
_symmetry.space_group_name_H-M   'P 1'
#
loop_
_entity.id
_entity.type
_entity.pdbx_description
1 polymer ?
#
loop_
_entity_poly.entity_id
_entity_poly.type
_entity_poly.pdbx_seq_one_letter_code
_entity_poly.pdbx_strand_id
1 'polypeptide(L)'
;MTLNRLYGSISFFAIAASATLAPAYAQETPPAAPEASSEGRDVIIITATKREEDLQDVPVVVTAIGQQLLQDAGVENIKDLQILTPGLTVTSTSSEASTTARIRGVGTVGDNIGLESSVLVNVDGVYRPRNGVGFGDLGELQRIEVLKGPQGTLFGKNASAGVINIVTAAPDFDFGVNTELTGGNYGAFGGSLAINSPIIPDVLAGNLYMAKRKRDGFYDVGTGPGPRAEKEDNDLGYFTVRGQLLAEPTPELTARLILDYTERDENCCAATQLFVGQATNSRANLINQVRPGSIDTTATPFDRQALSNRSTRQDVTDQGASLQLDYDLNDDISLTSITAVRGWRSVNGQDSDFTAADLVYRPDDGSNYSAFEQVSQEFRAAGEAGQLTWLVGAFYAKEDVTSRSVLLTGEDFYDYFATRVLQGAPTLLGMPEGTVMQPGTGIRDRYDQSGESYAIFTENTWNFTSDLAVTLGLRWTRDEKELTSLYSTTGSSCDQAEPFYPLIVGLFDAARANSVVGGLCLNQLNNDFDALGTTVQNRSEEAVTGTARVKYNIS
;
A
#
# COMPACT_ATOMS: atom_id res chain seq x y z
N MET A 1 -7.79 -28.88 -1.80
CA MET A 1 -6.93 -29.53 -0.80
C MET A 1 -6.91 -28.61 0.40
N THR A 2 -7.60 -28.96 1.46
CA THR A 2 -7.85 -28.16 2.67
C THR A 2 -6.63 -28.19 3.56
N LEU A 3 -5.96 -27.05 3.78
CA LEU A 3 -4.98 -26.90 4.85
C LEU A 3 -5.72 -26.48 6.13
N ASN A 4 -5.68 -27.35 7.12
CA ASN A 4 -6.20 -27.12 8.47
C ASN A 4 -5.42 -25.99 9.17
N ARG A 5 -6.17 -25.04 9.72
CA ARG A 5 -5.66 -24.03 10.65
C ARG A 5 -5.18 -24.71 11.94
N LEU A 6 -3.89 -24.67 12.20
CA LEU A 6 -3.30 -24.96 13.51
C LEU A 6 -3.25 -23.64 14.31
N TYR A 7 -4.21 -23.47 15.21
CA TYR A 7 -4.11 -22.44 16.27
C TYR A 7 -3.19 -22.99 17.38
N GLY A 8 -1.94 -22.56 17.38
CA GLY A 8 -1.02 -22.76 18.48
C GLY A 8 -1.07 -21.58 19.44
N SER A 9 -1.63 -21.78 20.64
CA SER A 9 -1.59 -20.81 21.73
C SER A 9 -0.15 -20.68 22.24
N ILE A 10 0.48 -19.52 21.99
CA ILE A 10 1.79 -19.17 22.58
C ILE A 10 1.52 -18.53 23.94
N SER A 11 1.82 -19.25 25.00
CA SER A 11 1.80 -18.74 26.36
C SER A 11 3.01 -17.84 26.60
N PHE A 12 2.76 -16.57 26.90
CA PHE A 12 3.79 -15.63 27.33
C PHE A 12 4.31 -16.00 28.73
N PHE A 13 5.58 -16.32 28.82
CA PHE A 13 6.29 -16.35 30.10
C PHE A 13 6.67 -14.91 30.50
N ALA A 14 6.06 -14.41 31.56
CA ALA A 14 6.45 -13.16 32.20
C ALA A 14 7.75 -13.38 33.00
N ILE A 15 8.85 -12.82 32.54
CA ILE A 15 10.10 -12.73 33.31
C ILE A 15 9.99 -11.48 34.17
N ALA A 16 9.73 -11.65 35.46
CA ALA A 16 9.83 -10.58 36.43
C ALA A 16 11.32 -10.31 36.76
N ALA A 17 11.86 -9.22 36.22
CA ALA A 17 13.17 -8.73 36.65
C ALA A 17 13.04 -7.94 37.95
N SER A 18 13.55 -8.49 39.03
CA SER A 18 13.72 -7.82 40.30
C SER A 18 14.88 -6.84 40.26
N ALA A 19 14.58 -5.55 40.16
CA ALA A 19 15.58 -4.49 40.29
C ALA A 19 16.01 -4.32 41.75
N THR A 20 17.25 -4.68 42.08
CA THR A 20 17.88 -4.33 43.35
C THR A 20 18.42 -2.90 43.26
N LEU A 21 17.89 -2.01 44.08
CA LEU A 21 18.38 -0.65 44.28
C LEU A 21 19.75 -0.69 44.97
N ALA A 22 20.82 -0.33 44.25
CA ALA A 22 22.11 -0.03 44.84
C ALA A 22 22.23 1.49 45.10
N PRO A 23 22.86 1.93 46.23
CA PRO A 23 22.99 3.36 46.52
C PRO A 23 23.99 4.04 45.58
N ALA A 24 23.59 5.20 45.08
CA ALA A 24 24.43 6.06 44.23
C ALA A 24 25.58 6.66 45.08
N TYR A 25 26.81 6.33 44.71
CA TYR A 25 27.99 7.08 45.12
C TYR A 25 28.17 8.28 44.18
N ALA A 26 28.32 9.47 44.78
CA ALA A 26 28.65 10.68 44.03
C ALA A 26 30.02 10.52 43.35
N GLN A 27 30.06 10.60 42.03
CA GLN A 27 31.25 10.52 41.23
C GLN A 27 31.77 11.94 40.94
N GLU A 28 33.05 12.16 41.23
CA GLU A 28 33.74 13.42 40.98
C GLU A 28 33.71 13.79 39.50
N THR A 29 33.56 15.06 39.21
CA THR A 29 33.53 15.64 37.87
C THR A 29 34.79 15.32 37.07
N PRO A 30 34.74 14.70 35.90
CA PRO A 30 35.89 14.50 35.05
C PRO A 30 36.41 15.85 34.52
N PRO A 31 37.73 15.97 34.25
CA PRO A 31 38.28 17.19 33.66
C PRO A 31 37.71 17.42 32.28
N ALA A 32 37.49 18.71 31.94
CA ALA A 32 36.93 19.15 30.68
C ALA A 32 37.59 18.47 29.49
N ALA A 33 36.79 17.81 28.66
CA ALA A 33 37.22 17.26 27.38
C ALA A 33 37.74 18.39 26.49
N PRO A 34 38.75 18.13 25.64
CA PRO A 34 39.23 19.13 24.66
C PRO A 34 38.06 19.56 23.78
N GLU A 35 37.97 20.86 23.53
CA GLU A 35 37.00 21.43 22.60
C GLU A 35 37.05 20.65 21.27
N ALA A 36 35.96 19.98 20.92
CA ALA A 36 35.83 19.33 19.63
C ALA A 36 35.91 20.44 18.56
N SER A 37 36.87 20.35 17.69
CA SER A 37 37.04 21.19 16.52
C SER A 37 35.77 21.06 15.66
N SER A 38 35.00 22.13 15.52
CA SER A 38 33.81 22.26 14.70
C SER A 38 34.14 22.33 13.21
N GLU A 39 34.56 21.24 12.60
CA GLU A 39 34.62 21.07 11.14
C GLU A 39 34.34 19.62 10.75
N GLY A 40 33.17 19.10 11.16
CA GLY A 40 32.56 17.92 10.59
C GLY A 40 31.14 18.29 10.19
N ARG A 41 30.92 18.67 8.93
CA ARG A 41 29.57 18.62 8.37
C ARG A 41 29.12 17.18 8.45
N ASP A 42 27.98 16.90 9.06
CA ASP A 42 27.35 15.59 8.97
C ASP A 42 27.08 15.31 7.49
N VAL A 43 27.92 14.47 6.88
CA VAL A 43 27.79 14.05 5.49
C VAL A 43 26.63 13.05 5.44
N ILE A 44 25.54 13.42 4.76
CA ILE A 44 24.40 12.52 4.56
C ILE A 44 24.67 11.73 3.29
N ILE A 45 25.01 10.46 3.45
CA ILE A 45 25.17 9.52 2.33
C ILE A 45 23.80 9.02 1.89
N ILE A 46 23.55 9.04 0.59
CA ILE A 46 22.31 8.54 -0.04
C ILE A 46 22.64 7.51 -1.12
N THR A 47 21.63 6.69 -1.46
CA THR A 47 21.72 5.68 -2.52
C THR A 47 20.74 5.98 -3.68
N ALA A 48 20.33 7.23 -3.80
CA ALA A 48 19.38 7.71 -4.81
C ALA A 48 19.81 7.45 -6.26
N THR A 49 21.10 7.30 -6.51
CA THR A 49 21.68 6.99 -7.83
C THR A 49 22.09 5.52 -7.98
N LYS A 50 21.65 4.66 -7.04
CA LYS A 50 22.09 3.24 -6.92
C LYS A 50 23.58 3.09 -6.64
N ARG A 51 24.19 4.14 -6.10
CA ARG A 51 25.56 4.25 -5.56
C ARG A 51 25.50 5.04 -4.27
N GLU A 52 26.48 4.87 -3.42
CA GLU A 52 26.65 5.72 -2.25
C GLU A 52 27.29 7.06 -2.68
N GLU A 53 26.57 8.14 -2.46
CA GLU A 53 27.00 9.49 -2.80
C GLU A 53 26.62 10.48 -1.71
N ASP A 54 27.37 11.57 -1.53
CA ASP A 54 26.97 12.66 -0.65
C ASP A 54 25.71 13.34 -1.21
N LEU A 55 24.71 13.59 -0.37
CA LEU A 55 23.49 14.28 -0.73
C LEU A 55 23.74 15.60 -1.47
N GLN A 56 24.82 16.33 -1.12
CA GLN A 56 25.16 17.60 -1.75
C GLN A 56 25.76 17.43 -3.15
N ASP A 57 26.27 16.26 -3.46
CA ASP A 57 26.92 15.96 -4.73
C ASP A 57 25.96 15.42 -5.78
N VAL A 58 24.78 14.95 -5.37
CA VAL A 58 23.80 14.34 -6.28
C VAL A 58 22.99 15.40 -7.01
N PRO A 59 22.99 15.45 -8.34
CA PRO A 59 22.26 16.44 -9.14
C PRO A 59 20.78 16.05 -9.32
N VAL A 60 20.11 15.64 -8.23
CA VAL A 60 18.70 15.25 -8.18
C VAL A 60 18.04 15.90 -6.97
N VAL A 61 16.76 16.26 -7.07
CA VAL A 61 16.04 16.82 -5.93
C VAL A 61 15.66 15.67 -5.00
N VAL A 62 16.43 15.51 -3.93
CA VAL A 62 16.22 14.48 -2.90
C VAL A 62 15.89 15.16 -1.57
N THR A 63 14.95 14.57 -0.82
CA THR A 63 14.78 14.81 0.60
C THR A 63 15.25 13.57 1.33
N ALA A 64 16.40 13.64 1.99
CA ALA A 64 16.91 12.56 2.82
C ALA A 64 16.54 12.83 4.28
N ILE A 65 15.98 11.83 4.95
CA ILE A 65 15.49 11.90 6.33
C ILE A 65 16.19 10.78 7.10
N GLY A 66 17.08 11.15 7.99
CA GLY A 66 17.83 10.19 8.81
C GLY A 66 16.99 9.63 9.97
N GLN A 67 17.52 8.57 10.58
CA GLN A 67 16.86 7.80 11.65
C GLN A 67 16.37 8.69 12.80
N GLN A 68 17.20 9.58 13.33
CA GLN A 68 16.84 10.42 14.48
C GLN A 68 15.62 11.31 14.18
N LEU A 69 15.59 11.95 13.00
CA LEU A 69 14.47 12.82 12.62
C LEU A 69 13.18 12.02 12.39
N LEU A 70 13.27 10.80 11.86
CA LEU A 70 12.12 9.91 11.69
C LEU A 70 11.52 9.54 13.05
N GLN A 71 12.37 9.19 14.02
CA GLN A 71 11.96 8.86 15.40
C GLN A 71 11.36 10.07 16.10
N ASP A 72 12.03 11.23 16.07
CA ASP A 72 11.57 12.47 16.72
C ASP A 72 10.24 12.97 16.17
N ALA A 73 9.97 12.70 14.88
CA ALA A 73 8.72 13.06 14.23
C ALA A 73 7.62 11.99 14.35
N GLY A 74 7.92 10.84 14.95
CA GLY A 74 6.97 9.74 15.09
C GLY A 74 6.53 9.12 13.76
N VAL A 75 7.45 9.02 12.79
CA VAL A 75 7.18 8.39 11.50
C VAL A 75 7.23 6.87 11.65
N GLU A 76 6.08 6.22 11.62
CA GLU A 76 5.94 4.77 11.74
C GLU A 76 5.63 4.10 10.40
N ASN A 77 5.04 4.84 9.46
CA ASN A 77 4.60 4.35 8.16
C ASN A 77 4.77 5.40 7.05
N ILE A 78 4.53 5.00 5.79
CA ILE A 78 4.70 5.90 4.63
C ILE A 78 3.74 7.11 4.68
N LYS A 79 2.57 7.02 5.30
CA LYS A 79 1.65 8.16 5.39
C LYS A 79 2.21 9.29 6.25
N ASP A 80 2.97 8.94 7.28
CA ASP A 80 3.55 9.94 8.19
C ASP A 80 4.65 10.76 7.52
N LEU A 81 5.30 10.22 6.47
CA LEU A 81 6.35 10.91 5.72
C LEU A 81 5.92 12.23 5.11
N GLN A 82 4.62 12.42 4.84
CA GLN A 82 4.10 13.67 4.29
C GLN A 82 4.33 14.86 5.22
N ILE A 83 4.49 14.63 6.53
CA ILE A 83 4.78 15.67 7.52
C ILE A 83 6.20 16.24 7.30
N LEU A 84 7.16 15.38 6.94
CA LEU A 84 8.56 15.72 6.76
C LEU A 84 8.94 16.02 5.31
N THR A 85 8.06 15.71 4.34
CA THR A 85 8.38 15.80 2.92
C THR A 85 7.42 16.73 2.18
N PRO A 86 7.76 18.02 2.03
CA PRO A 86 6.93 18.95 1.27
C PRO A 86 6.69 18.47 -0.16
N GLY A 87 5.43 18.47 -0.58
CA GLY A 87 5.00 18.02 -1.90
C GLY A 87 4.77 16.51 -2.03
N LEU A 88 5.00 15.72 -0.99
CA LEU A 88 4.50 14.35 -0.88
C LEU A 88 3.10 14.38 -0.26
N THR A 89 2.17 13.66 -0.86
CA THR A 89 0.83 13.40 -0.31
C THR A 89 0.55 11.91 -0.39
N VAL A 90 0.16 11.30 0.72
CA VAL A 90 -0.19 9.88 0.79
C VAL A 90 -1.62 9.77 1.31
N THR A 91 -2.50 9.20 0.52
CA THR A 91 -3.94 9.12 0.84
C THR A 91 -4.47 7.73 0.58
N SER A 92 -5.31 7.24 1.47
CA SER A 92 -6.15 6.05 1.25
C SER A 92 -7.52 6.48 0.74
N THR A 93 -8.18 5.65 -0.04
CA THR A 93 -9.53 5.88 -0.56
C THR A 93 -10.52 4.93 0.11
N SER A 94 -10.93 3.87 -0.54
CA SER A 94 -11.95 2.93 -0.05
C SER A 94 -11.41 1.92 0.96
N SER A 95 -10.10 1.79 1.06
CA SER A 95 -9.42 0.89 2.00
C SER A 95 -7.97 1.32 2.17
N GLU A 96 -7.30 0.83 3.19
CA GLU A 96 -5.86 1.03 3.36
C GLU A 96 -5.04 0.40 2.21
N ALA A 97 -5.53 -0.70 1.64
CA ALA A 97 -4.94 -1.31 0.46
C ALA A 97 -4.99 -0.43 -0.80
N SER A 98 -5.95 0.52 -0.84
CA SER A 98 -6.10 1.50 -1.92
C SER A 98 -5.31 2.79 -1.68
N THR A 99 -4.23 2.73 -0.90
CA THR A 99 -3.38 3.90 -0.62
C THR A 99 -2.50 4.25 -1.81
N THR A 100 -2.36 5.54 -2.06
CA THR A 100 -1.50 6.08 -3.11
C THR A 100 -0.60 7.19 -2.59
N ALA A 101 0.61 7.25 -3.15
CA ALA A 101 1.50 8.39 -2.99
C ALA A 101 1.45 9.30 -4.23
N ARG A 102 1.52 10.60 -4.00
CA ARG A 102 1.65 11.63 -5.04
C ARG A 102 2.81 12.54 -4.69
N ILE A 103 3.65 12.84 -5.68
CA ILE A 103 4.73 13.82 -5.52
C ILE A 103 4.44 15.00 -6.42
N ARG A 104 4.38 16.22 -5.84
CA ARG A 104 4.02 17.45 -6.56
C ARG A 104 2.68 17.35 -7.31
N GLY A 105 1.72 16.63 -6.73
CA GLY A 105 0.39 16.42 -7.31
C GLY A 105 0.30 15.31 -8.37
N VAL A 106 1.42 14.72 -8.80
CA VAL A 106 1.45 13.62 -9.77
C VAL A 106 1.43 12.27 -9.04
N GLY A 107 0.50 11.41 -9.42
CA GLY A 107 0.34 10.06 -8.85
C GLY A 107 -0.80 9.31 -9.52
N THR A 108 -0.85 8.00 -9.30
CA THR A 108 -1.91 7.11 -9.81
C THR A 108 -2.97 6.93 -8.72
N VAL A 109 -4.24 6.76 -9.11
CA VAL A 109 -5.31 6.41 -8.15
C VAL A 109 -5.15 4.97 -7.66
N GLY A 110 -5.49 4.73 -6.37
CA GLY A 110 -5.29 3.43 -5.72
C GLY A 110 -6.43 2.42 -5.88
N ASP A 111 -7.59 2.86 -6.36
CA ASP A 111 -8.80 2.03 -6.36
C ASP A 111 -8.80 0.88 -7.38
N ASN A 112 -7.84 0.88 -8.31
CA ASN A 112 -7.67 -0.18 -9.29
C ASN A 112 -6.30 -0.84 -9.11
N ILE A 113 -6.28 -2.05 -8.57
CA ILE A 113 -5.05 -2.82 -8.35
C ILE A 113 -4.31 -3.18 -9.66
N GLY A 114 -5.00 -3.21 -10.80
CA GLY A 114 -4.38 -3.44 -12.12
C GLY A 114 -3.51 -2.27 -12.60
N LEU A 115 -3.68 -1.06 -12.01
CA LEU A 115 -2.87 0.10 -12.32
C LEU A 115 -1.59 0.11 -11.47
N GLU A 116 -0.49 0.43 -12.11
CA GLU A 116 0.79 0.63 -11.44
C GLU A 116 0.91 2.05 -10.89
N SER A 117 1.68 2.22 -9.81
CA SER A 117 1.93 3.52 -9.21
C SER A 117 2.80 4.42 -10.11
N SER A 118 2.59 5.74 -10.03
CA SER A 118 3.52 6.73 -10.62
C SER A 118 4.65 7.11 -9.66
N VAL A 119 4.51 6.79 -8.37
CA VAL A 119 5.55 6.94 -7.34
C VAL A 119 6.01 5.54 -6.95
N LEU A 120 7.26 5.23 -7.20
CA LEU A 120 7.85 3.96 -6.82
C LEU A 120 8.17 3.94 -5.34
N VAL A 121 7.80 2.87 -4.65
CA VAL A 121 8.35 2.51 -3.34
C VAL A 121 9.43 1.45 -3.54
N ASN A 122 10.61 1.69 -3.01
CA ASN A 122 11.75 0.78 -3.00
C ASN A 122 12.18 0.55 -1.56
N VAL A 123 12.32 -0.69 -1.13
CA VAL A 123 12.73 -1.02 0.24
C VAL A 123 13.96 -1.93 0.16
N ASP A 124 15.09 -1.47 0.67
CA ASP A 124 16.38 -2.18 0.62
C ASP A 124 16.71 -2.71 -0.79
N GLY A 125 16.54 -1.87 -1.81
CA GLY A 125 16.77 -2.23 -3.21
C GLY A 125 15.65 -3.06 -3.86
N VAL A 126 14.65 -3.51 -3.11
CA VAL A 126 13.54 -4.31 -3.62
C VAL A 126 12.41 -3.42 -4.13
N TYR A 127 12.09 -3.55 -5.38
CA TYR A 127 11.00 -2.87 -6.07
C TYR A 127 9.62 -3.29 -5.53
N ARG A 128 8.79 -2.30 -5.16
CA ARG A 128 7.41 -2.47 -4.69
C ARG A 128 6.46 -1.78 -5.67
N PRO A 129 5.78 -2.53 -6.56
CA PRO A 129 4.98 -1.94 -7.64
C PRO A 129 3.70 -1.25 -7.14
N ARG A 130 3.26 -1.54 -5.92
CA ARG A 130 2.00 -1.07 -5.35
C ARG A 130 2.23 -0.29 -4.07
N ASN A 131 1.67 0.91 -3.97
CA ASN A 131 1.83 1.75 -2.79
C ASN A 131 1.10 1.23 -1.54
N GLY A 132 0.02 0.48 -1.71
CA GLY A 132 -0.72 -0.18 -0.62
C GLY A 132 0.09 -1.19 0.19
N VAL A 133 1.26 -1.55 -0.33
CA VAL A 133 2.21 -2.45 0.33
C VAL A 133 3.25 -1.61 1.07
N GLY A 134 3.34 -1.71 2.36
CA GLY A 134 4.34 -0.98 3.13
C GLY A 134 3.73 -0.01 4.16
N PHE A 135 2.45 -0.22 4.50
CA PHE A 135 1.78 0.52 5.58
C PHE A 135 1.96 -0.09 6.95
N GLY A 136 2.67 -1.21 7.07
CA GLY A 136 3.13 -1.74 8.34
C GLY A 136 4.20 -0.85 8.98
N ASP A 137 4.58 -1.19 10.18
CA ASP A 137 5.74 -0.61 10.84
C ASP A 137 6.98 -0.81 9.97
N LEU A 138 7.64 0.29 9.63
CA LEU A 138 8.84 0.25 8.79
C LEU A 138 10.05 -0.35 9.51
N GLY A 139 9.97 -0.51 10.83
CA GLY A 139 11.03 -1.04 11.67
C GLY A 139 12.13 -0.01 11.95
N GLU A 140 13.29 -0.51 12.36
CA GLU A 140 14.46 0.35 12.49
C GLU A 140 14.93 0.78 11.11
N LEU A 141 14.88 2.08 10.87
CA LEU A 141 15.30 2.69 9.60
C LEU A 141 16.67 3.32 9.75
N GLN A 142 17.51 3.16 8.74
CA GLN A 142 18.69 3.97 8.58
C GLN A 142 18.34 5.35 8.05
N ARG A 143 17.52 5.41 7.00
CA ARG A 143 17.03 6.64 6.37
C ARG A 143 15.89 6.37 5.39
N ILE A 144 15.21 7.44 5.01
CA ILE A 144 14.29 7.46 3.87
C ILE A 144 14.71 8.57 2.91
N GLU A 145 14.76 8.25 1.64
CA GLU A 145 15.12 9.17 0.56
C GLU A 145 13.90 9.36 -0.35
N VAL A 146 13.42 10.59 -0.51
CA VAL A 146 12.32 10.91 -1.42
C VAL A 146 12.86 11.70 -2.61
N LEU A 147 12.95 11.03 -3.75
CA LEU A 147 13.41 11.58 -5.01
C LEU A 147 12.21 12.20 -5.74
N LYS A 148 12.28 13.47 -6.05
CA LYS A 148 11.16 14.24 -6.62
C LYS A 148 11.38 14.49 -8.11
N GLY A 149 10.50 13.96 -8.95
CA GLY A 149 10.55 14.02 -10.41
C GLY A 149 10.91 12.69 -11.05
N PRO A 150 10.93 12.60 -12.39
CA PRO A 150 11.12 11.34 -13.10
C PRO A 150 12.47 10.68 -12.79
N GLN A 151 12.42 9.41 -12.40
CA GLN A 151 13.59 8.56 -12.10
C GLN A 151 13.61 7.27 -12.96
N GLY A 152 12.93 7.29 -14.10
CA GLY A 152 12.72 6.08 -14.92
C GLY A 152 14.01 5.45 -15.47
N THR A 153 15.11 6.19 -15.60
CA THR A 153 16.37 5.63 -16.12
C THR A 153 16.99 4.61 -15.18
N LEU A 154 17.10 4.91 -13.89
CA LEU A 154 17.70 4.01 -12.90
C LEU A 154 16.68 3.07 -12.25
N PHE A 155 15.50 3.60 -11.90
CA PHE A 155 14.48 2.84 -11.18
C PHE A 155 13.43 2.16 -12.08
N GLY A 156 13.37 2.56 -13.35
CA GLY A 156 12.48 1.94 -14.34
C GLY A 156 11.04 2.42 -14.26
N LYS A 157 10.11 1.49 -14.53
CA LYS A 157 8.68 1.79 -14.49
C LYS A 157 8.24 2.23 -13.10
N ASN A 158 7.08 2.88 -13.00
CA ASN A 158 6.49 3.37 -11.75
C ASN A 158 7.23 4.54 -11.09
N ALA A 159 8.30 5.06 -11.68
CA ALA A 159 9.11 6.15 -11.16
C ALA A 159 8.93 7.46 -11.95
N SER A 160 7.76 7.70 -12.55
CA SER A 160 7.49 8.88 -13.38
C SER A 160 7.29 10.16 -12.56
N ALA A 161 6.75 10.06 -11.35
CA ALA A 161 6.57 11.17 -10.42
C ALA A 161 7.69 11.28 -9.38
N GLY A 162 8.33 10.14 -9.07
CA GLY A 162 9.42 10.06 -8.11
C GLY A 162 9.59 8.68 -7.49
N VAL A 163 10.46 8.61 -6.48
CA VAL A 163 10.77 7.38 -5.75
C VAL A 163 10.77 7.67 -4.25
N ILE A 164 10.20 6.79 -3.46
CA ILE A 164 10.37 6.69 -2.02
C ILE A 164 11.31 5.50 -1.79
N ASN A 165 12.57 5.77 -1.47
CA ASN A 165 13.58 4.77 -1.21
C ASN A 165 13.78 4.64 0.31
N ILE A 166 13.45 3.48 0.85
CA ILE A 166 13.49 3.16 2.27
C ILE A 166 14.69 2.24 2.49
N VAL A 167 15.57 2.66 3.37
CA VAL A 167 16.75 1.89 3.76
C VAL A 167 16.61 1.52 5.23
N THR A 168 16.47 0.23 5.51
CA THR A 168 16.37 -0.27 6.89
C THR A 168 17.76 -0.40 7.51
N ALA A 169 17.85 -0.31 8.85
CA ALA A 169 19.08 -0.53 9.56
C ALA A 169 19.58 -1.96 9.30
N ALA A 170 20.80 -2.09 8.78
CA ALA A 170 21.44 -3.38 8.60
C ALA A 170 21.89 -3.96 9.96
N PRO A 171 22.03 -5.28 10.09
CA PRO A 171 22.76 -5.86 11.22
C PRO A 171 24.19 -5.31 11.29
N ASP A 172 24.71 -5.17 12.50
CA ASP A 172 26.11 -4.86 12.77
C ASP A 172 26.73 -5.89 13.73
N PHE A 173 28.04 -5.81 13.95
CA PHE A 173 28.77 -6.76 14.78
C PHE A 173 28.81 -6.39 16.27
N ASP A 174 28.08 -5.35 16.67
CA ASP A 174 27.91 -4.98 18.06
C ASP A 174 26.58 -5.52 18.62
N PHE A 175 26.59 -6.03 19.85
CA PHE A 175 25.36 -6.45 20.50
C PHE A 175 24.54 -5.23 20.95
N GLY A 176 23.29 -5.17 20.50
CA GLY A 176 22.37 -4.10 20.85
C GLY A 176 20.94 -4.59 21.05
N VAL A 177 20.22 -3.92 21.93
CA VAL A 177 18.79 -4.14 22.16
C VAL A 177 18.09 -2.79 22.22
N ASN A 178 17.14 -2.56 21.31
CA ASN A 178 16.29 -1.38 21.31
C ASN A 178 14.86 -1.79 21.61
N THR A 179 14.21 -1.07 22.53
CA THR A 179 12.80 -1.30 22.86
C THR A 179 12.06 0.03 22.87
N GLU A 180 10.86 0.02 22.36
CA GLU A 180 9.96 1.16 22.38
C GLU A 180 8.61 0.74 22.96
N LEU A 181 8.02 1.59 23.77
CA LEU A 181 6.64 1.46 24.25
C LEU A 181 5.90 2.75 23.93
N THR A 182 4.78 2.64 23.24
CA THR A 182 3.96 3.77 22.81
C THR A 182 2.60 3.70 23.49
N GLY A 183 2.10 4.82 23.99
CA GLY A 183 0.74 4.98 24.50
C GLY A 183 0.17 6.33 24.08
N GLY A 184 -1.13 6.39 23.81
CA GLY A 184 -1.73 7.62 23.30
C GLY A 184 -3.25 7.66 23.40
N ASN A 185 -3.84 8.64 22.74
CA ASN A 185 -5.28 8.81 22.65
C ASN A 185 -5.94 7.63 21.92
N TYR A 186 -7.25 7.46 22.12
CA TYR A 186 -8.04 6.35 21.54
C TYR A 186 -7.51 4.97 21.95
N GLY A 187 -7.10 4.81 23.23
CA GLY A 187 -6.57 3.53 23.71
C GLY A 187 -5.32 3.06 22.97
N ALA A 188 -4.61 3.96 22.26
CA ALA A 188 -3.40 3.60 21.54
C ALA A 188 -2.36 3.00 22.49
N PHE A 189 -1.93 1.80 22.14
CA PHE A 189 -0.89 1.08 22.85
C PHE A 189 -0.09 0.23 21.86
N GLY A 190 1.23 0.30 21.99
CA GLY A 190 2.12 -0.46 21.14
C GLY A 190 3.49 -0.65 21.75
N GLY A 191 4.28 -1.46 21.07
CA GLY A 191 5.68 -1.61 21.41
C GLY A 191 6.45 -2.32 20.33
N SER A 192 7.75 -2.08 20.31
CA SER A 192 8.70 -2.77 19.45
C SER A 192 9.91 -3.27 20.23
N LEU A 193 10.55 -4.27 19.66
CA LEU A 193 11.80 -4.87 20.15
C LEU A 193 12.68 -5.13 18.94
N ALA A 194 13.90 -4.60 18.98
CA ALA A 194 14.95 -4.96 18.06
C ALA A 194 16.13 -5.53 18.84
N ILE A 195 16.66 -6.64 18.34
CA ILE A 195 17.85 -7.29 18.90
C ILE A 195 18.85 -7.45 17.76
N ASN A 196 20.01 -6.84 17.92
CA ASN A 196 21.16 -7.01 17.04
C ASN A 196 22.23 -7.82 17.76
N SER A 197 22.85 -8.77 17.07
CA SER A 197 23.88 -9.62 17.68
C SER A 197 24.87 -10.15 16.67
N PRO A 198 26.18 -10.10 16.95
CA PRO A 198 27.14 -10.93 16.23
C PRO A 198 26.84 -12.42 16.52
N ILE A 199 26.72 -13.21 15.46
CA ILE A 199 26.57 -14.68 15.52
C ILE A 199 27.95 -15.32 15.41
N ILE A 200 28.76 -14.82 14.48
CA ILE A 200 30.19 -15.12 14.33
C ILE A 200 30.90 -13.77 14.27
N PRO A 201 31.79 -13.46 15.23
CA PRO A 201 32.49 -12.17 15.26
C PRO A 201 33.11 -11.81 13.90
N ASP A 202 32.88 -10.58 13.46
CA ASP A 202 33.41 -9.99 12.23
C ASP A 202 33.05 -10.73 10.92
N VAL A 203 32.17 -11.76 10.98
CA VAL A 203 31.79 -12.56 9.79
C VAL A 203 30.28 -12.66 9.61
N LEU A 204 29.50 -12.84 10.68
CA LEU A 204 28.05 -13.02 10.58
C LEU A 204 27.35 -12.30 11.73
N ALA A 205 26.51 -11.36 11.40
CA ALA A 205 25.62 -10.67 12.33
C ALA A 205 24.15 -10.92 11.98
N GLY A 206 23.30 -10.81 12.99
CA GLY A 206 21.85 -10.95 12.81
C GLY A 206 21.08 -9.87 13.56
N ASN A 207 19.98 -9.43 12.96
CA ASN A 207 19.02 -8.52 13.56
C ASN A 207 17.62 -9.14 13.52
N LEU A 208 16.90 -9.05 14.63
CA LEU A 208 15.48 -9.43 14.74
C LEU A 208 14.69 -8.23 15.25
N TYR A 209 13.77 -7.76 14.44
CA TYR A 209 12.80 -6.73 14.81
C TYR A 209 11.41 -7.31 14.89
N MET A 210 10.65 -6.93 15.93
CA MET A 210 9.24 -7.25 16.10
C MET A 210 8.49 -6.03 16.64
N ALA A 211 7.29 -5.76 16.10
CA ALA A 211 6.41 -4.71 16.61
C ALA A 211 4.96 -5.18 16.62
N LYS A 212 4.21 -4.71 17.63
CA LYS A 212 2.77 -4.82 17.69
C LYS A 212 2.18 -3.50 18.16
N ARG A 213 1.21 -2.97 17.39
CA ARG A 213 0.54 -1.71 17.72
C ARG A 213 -0.96 -1.85 17.54
N LYS A 214 -1.72 -1.19 18.38
CA LYS A 214 -3.17 -1.08 18.29
C LYS A 214 -3.62 0.31 18.69
N ARG A 215 -4.74 0.75 18.15
CA ARG A 215 -5.46 1.97 18.53
C ARG A 215 -6.94 1.75 18.20
N ASP A 216 -7.81 2.15 19.12
CA ASP A 216 -9.25 2.13 18.88
C ASP A 216 -9.65 3.12 17.76
N GLY A 217 -10.81 2.91 17.15
CA GLY A 217 -11.33 3.79 16.12
C GLY A 217 -11.58 5.22 16.64
N PHE A 218 -11.48 6.18 15.73
CA PHE A 218 -11.75 7.58 16.06
C PHE A 218 -13.04 8.11 15.43
N TYR A 219 -13.78 7.27 14.69
CA TYR A 219 -15.15 7.50 14.28
C TYR A 219 -16.10 6.71 15.16
N ASP A 220 -17.16 7.37 15.65
CA ASP A 220 -18.31 6.70 16.25
C ASP A 220 -19.26 6.25 15.15
N VAL A 221 -19.62 4.98 15.14
CA VAL A 221 -20.46 4.39 14.10
C VAL A 221 -21.82 4.03 14.64
N GLY A 222 -22.86 4.69 14.11
CA GLY A 222 -24.24 4.28 14.28
C GLY A 222 -24.53 3.07 13.40
N THR A 223 -24.71 1.90 14.04
CA THR A 223 -25.04 0.68 13.33
C THR A 223 -26.57 0.57 13.20
N GLY A 224 -27.05 0.39 11.98
CA GLY A 224 -28.46 0.02 11.74
C GLY A 224 -28.71 -1.47 12.03
N PRO A 225 -29.88 -2.00 11.64
CA PRO A 225 -30.06 -3.44 11.60
C PRO A 225 -29.17 -4.04 10.53
N GLY A 226 -28.30 -4.96 10.93
CA GLY A 226 -27.31 -5.59 10.07
C GLY A 226 -26.33 -6.40 10.90
N PRO A 227 -25.35 -7.07 10.27
CA PRO A 227 -24.39 -7.92 10.97
C PRO A 227 -23.28 -7.13 11.68
N ARG A 228 -23.13 -5.81 11.45
CA ARG A 228 -22.06 -5.02 12.08
C ARG A 228 -22.27 -4.93 13.59
N ALA A 229 -21.26 -5.31 14.35
CA ALA A 229 -21.22 -5.21 15.81
C ALA A 229 -20.34 -4.04 16.31
N GLU A 230 -19.32 -3.68 15.54
CA GLU A 230 -18.34 -2.66 15.88
C GLU A 230 -18.97 -1.26 15.82
N LYS A 231 -18.80 -0.50 16.91
CA LYS A 231 -19.31 0.87 17.06
C LYS A 231 -18.26 1.94 16.79
N GLU A 232 -17.07 1.53 16.43
CA GLU A 232 -15.95 2.39 16.08
C GLU A 232 -15.40 1.99 14.74
N ASP A 233 -14.70 2.92 14.08
CA ASP A 233 -14.06 2.69 12.78
C ASP A 233 -12.79 3.51 12.65
N ASN A 234 -11.94 3.17 11.67
CA ASN A 234 -10.61 3.72 11.48
C ASN A 234 -9.71 3.43 12.69
N ASP A 235 -9.83 2.23 13.23
CA ASP A 235 -8.90 1.67 14.20
C ASP A 235 -7.55 1.35 13.54
N LEU A 236 -6.61 0.88 14.32
CA LEU A 236 -5.30 0.43 13.84
C LEU A 236 -4.93 -0.83 14.62
N GLY A 237 -4.53 -1.86 13.90
CA GLY A 237 -4.08 -3.10 14.48
C GLY A 237 -3.12 -3.83 13.57
N TYR A 238 -1.81 -3.87 13.92
CA TYR A 238 -0.86 -4.65 13.14
C TYR A 238 0.21 -5.31 13.98
N PHE A 239 0.79 -6.35 13.40
CA PHE A 239 1.96 -7.06 13.88
C PHE A 239 2.97 -7.16 12.75
N THR A 240 4.24 -6.86 13.04
CA THR A 240 5.36 -6.98 12.09
C THR A 240 6.50 -7.74 12.72
N VAL A 241 7.14 -8.60 11.93
CA VAL A 241 8.42 -9.22 12.27
C VAL A 241 9.35 -9.14 11.06
N ARG A 242 10.62 -8.78 11.32
CA ARG A 242 11.69 -8.78 10.32
C ARG A 242 12.94 -9.42 10.90
N GLY A 243 13.46 -10.44 10.22
CA GLY A 243 14.75 -11.04 10.51
C GLY A 243 15.75 -10.70 9.42
N GLN A 244 16.97 -10.35 9.81
CA GLN A 244 18.06 -10.04 8.89
C GLN A 244 19.32 -10.78 9.28
N LEU A 245 20.09 -11.21 8.27
CA LEU A 245 21.44 -11.74 8.43
C LEU A 245 22.39 -10.95 7.52
N LEU A 246 23.49 -10.48 8.08
CA LEU A 246 24.58 -9.85 7.36
C LEU A 246 25.81 -10.76 7.48
N ALA A 247 26.37 -11.15 6.35
CA ALA A 247 27.58 -11.97 6.30
C ALA A 247 28.68 -11.27 5.49
N GLU A 248 29.87 -11.18 6.08
CA GLU A 248 31.09 -10.63 5.47
C GLU A 248 32.20 -11.69 5.57
N PRO A 249 32.10 -12.79 4.78
CA PRO A 249 33.06 -13.91 4.89
C PRO A 249 34.47 -13.57 4.38
N THR A 250 34.59 -12.57 3.52
CA THR A 250 35.84 -11.97 3.06
C THR A 250 35.67 -10.46 2.94
N PRO A 251 36.72 -9.66 2.90
CA PRO A 251 36.63 -8.21 2.75
C PRO A 251 35.91 -7.77 1.46
N GLU A 252 35.89 -8.63 0.44
CA GLU A 252 35.34 -8.32 -0.88
C GLU A 252 33.88 -8.76 -1.02
N LEU A 253 33.33 -9.59 -0.11
CA LEU A 253 31.99 -10.14 -0.23
C LEU A 253 31.11 -9.78 0.96
N THR A 254 30.05 -9.05 0.69
CA THR A 254 28.96 -8.77 1.63
C THR A 254 27.68 -9.45 1.14
N ALA A 255 26.99 -10.17 2.03
CA ALA A 255 25.70 -10.80 1.75
C ALA A 255 24.69 -10.39 2.81
N ARG A 256 23.53 -9.87 2.40
CA ARG A 256 22.44 -9.49 3.30
C ARG A 256 21.17 -10.25 2.93
N LEU A 257 20.66 -11.07 3.86
CA LEU A 257 19.37 -11.76 3.76
C LEU A 257 18.35 -11.03 4.64
N ILE A 258 17.18 -10.74 4.09
CA ILE A 258 16.05 -10.15 4.81
C ILE A 258 14.83 -11.05 4.64
N LEU A 259 14.16 -11.37 5.75
CA LEU A 259 12.87 -12.05 5.81
C LEU A 259 11.90 -11.15 6.56
N ASP A 260 10.73 -10.89 6.01
CA ASP A 260 9.74 -10.02 6.65
C ASP A 260 8.31 -10.56 6.53
N TYR A 261 7.50 -10.27 7.55
CA TYR A 261 6.08 -10.59 7.63
C TYR A 261 5.34 -9.46 8.37
N THR A 262 4.25 -9.00 7.78
CA THR A 262 3.33 -8.03 8.40
C THR A 262 1.91 -8.51 8.23
N GLU A 263 1.12 -8.43 9.31
CA GLU A 263 -0.31 -8.70 9.34
C GLU A 263 -1.03 -7.49 9.94
N ARG A 264 -2.13 -7.08 9.30
CA ARG A 264 -3.01 -6.01 9.77
C ARG A 264 -4.43 -6.54 9.83
N ASP A 265 -5.13 -6.26 10.93
CA ASP A 265 -6.56 -6.54 11.14
C ASP A 265 -7.19 -5.26 11.70
N GLU A 266 -7.96 -4.58 10.86
CA GLU A 266 -8.45 -3.23 11.10
C GLU A 266 -9.87 -3.07 10.54
N ASN A 267 -10.60 -2.07 11.03
CA ASN A 267 -11.85 -1.61 10.43
C ASN A 267 -11.58 -0.28 9.72
N CYS A 268 -11.81 -0.26 8.43
CA CYS A 268 -11.65 0.91 7.58
C CYS A 268 -12.54 0.79 6.33
N CYS A 269 -13.19 1.75 5.86
CA CYS A 269 -13.17 3.15 6.24
C CYS A 269 -14.62 3.63 6.27
N ALA A 270 -15.16 3.90 7.45
CA ALA A 270 -16.43 4.60 7.57
C ALA A 270 -16.29 6.03 7.07
N ALA A 271 -17.36 6.62 6.57
CA ALA A 271 -17.37 7.96 6.00
C ALA A 271 -18.40 8.87 6.68
N THR A 272 -18.04 10.15 6.78
CA THR A 272 -18.94 11.22 7.25
C THR A 272 -19.33 12.14 6.10
N GLN A 273 -20.50 12.76 6.18
CA GLN A 273 -20.95 13.72 5.18
C GLN A 273 -20.19 15.04 5.32
N LEU A 274 -19.44 15.41 4.28
CA LEU A 274 -18.79 16.73 4.20
C LEU A 274 -19.73 17.82 3.69
N PHE A 275 -20.60 17.44 2.74
CA PHE A 275 -21.51 18.37 2.09
C PHE A 275 -22.77 17.61 1.63
N VAL A 276 -23.95 18.20 1.85
CA VAL A 276 -25.22 17.65 1.43
C VAL A 276 -25.81 18.54 0.32
N GLY A 277 -25.60 18.15 -0.94
CA GLY A 277 -26.20 18.81 -2.10
C GLY A 277 -27.69 18.44 -2.27
N GLN A 278 -28.38 19.16 -3.16
CA GLN A 278 -29.81 18.94 -3.40
C GLN A 278 -30.13 17.52 -3.87
N ALA A 279 -29.32 16.95 -4.76
CA ALA A 279 -29.50 15.58 -5.25
C ALA A 279 -29.23 14.54 -4.13
N THR A 280 -28.21 14.75 -3.32
CA THR A 280 -27.88 13.93 -2.15
C THR A 280 -29.03 13.96 -1.14
N ASN A 281 -29.53 15.15 -0.81
CA ASN A 281 -30.65 15.32 0.11
C ASN A 281 -31.92 14.60 -0.38
N SER A 282 -32.24 14.65 -1.68
CA SER A 282 -33.36 13.93 -2.25
C SER A 282 -33.22 12.42 -2.09
N ARG A 283 -32.05 11.84 -2.34
CA ARG A 283 -31.77 10.41 -2.17
C ARG A 283 -31.78 10.01 -0.69
N ALA A 284 -31.16 10.81 0.17
CA ALA A 284 -31.18 10.62 1.62
C ALA A 284 -32.60 10.55 2.18
N ASN A 285 -33.49 11.43 1.71
CA ASN A 285 -34.90 11.40 2.09
C ASN A 285 -35.60 10.11 1.66
N LEU A 286 -35.27 9.55 0.48
CA LEU A 286 -35.82 8.26 0.05
C LEU A 286 -35.29 7.10 0.93
N ILE A 287 -34.03 7.09 1.27
CA ILE A 287 -33.44 6.10 2.17
C ILE A 287 -34.06 6.20 3.57
N ASN A 288 -34.18 7.40 4.12
CA ASN A 288 -34.82 7.63 5.42
C ASN A 288 -36.35 7.30 5.43
N GLN A 289 -37.00 7.21 4.27
CA GLN A 289 -38.38 6.71 4.17
C GLN A 289 -38.45 5.18 4.23
N VAL A 290 -37.41 4.48 3.77
CA VAL A 290 -37.29 3.03 3.92
C VAL A 290 -36.91 2.70 5.36
N ARG A 291 -35.90 3.39 5.87
CA ARG A 291 -35.39 3.19 7.22
C ARG A 291 -35.07 4.53 7.87
N PRO A 292 -35.92 5.00 8.78
CA PRO A 292 -35.73 6.28 9.46
C PRO A 292 -34.40 6.35 10.23
N GLY A 293 -33.65 7.44 10.03
CA GLY A 293 -32.37 7.67 10.69
C GLY A 293 -31.18 6.94 10.04
N SER A 294 -31.35 6.35 8.86
CA SER A 294 -30.28 5.61 8.17
C SER A 294 -29.26 6.48 7.50
N ILE A 295 -29.53 7.75 7.28
CA ILE A 295 -28.57 8.71 6.74
C ILE A 295 -28.79 10.06 7.39
N ASP A 296 -27.69 10.68 7.83
CA ASP A 296 -27.72 12.04 8.32
C ASP A 296 -27.71 13.02 7.14
N THR A 297 -28.63 13.99 7.17
CA THR A 297 -28.73 15.07 6.19
C THR A 297 -28.06 16.35 6.65
N THR A 298 -27.48 16.36 7.85
CA THR A 298 -26.66 17.45 8.36
C THR A 298 -25.17 17.13 8.16
N ALA A 299 -24.43 18.07 7.54
CA ALA A 299 -23.00 17.89 7.36
C ALA A 299 -22.24 18.41 8.59
N THR A 300 -21.89 17.51 9.50
CA THR A 300 -21.08 17.81 10.70
C THR A 300 -19.83 16.92 10.74
N PRO A 301 -18.91 17.04 9.77
CA PRO A 301 -17.80 16.07 9.59
C PRO A 301 -16.85 16.02 10.78
N PHE A 302 -16.73 17.11 11.55
CA PHE A 302 -15.85 17.18 12.71
C PHE A 302 -16.40 16.46 13.96
N ASP A 303 -17.69 16.13 13.97
CA ASP A 303 -18.28 15.32 15.04
C ASP A 303 -17.92 13.84 14.92
N ARG A 304 -17.33 13.45 13.76
CA ARG A 304 -16.84 12.08 13.48
C ARG A 304 -17.89 11.01 13.69
N GLN A 305 -19.16 11.36 13.46
CA GLN A 305 -20.26 10.42 13.48
C GLN A 305 -20.44 9.82 12.08
N ALA A 306 -20.35 8.51 11.97
CA ALA A 306 -20.57 7.76 10.75
C ALA A 306 -21.75 6.81 10.90
N LEU A 307 -22.29 6.34 9.79
CA LEU A 307 -23.33 5.33 9.75
C LEU A 307 -22.84 4.16 8.90
N SER A 308 -23.03 2.93 9.40
CA SER A 308 -22.69 1.72 8.66
C SER A 308 -23.35 0.50 9.32
N ASN A 309 -24.04 -0.33 8.55
CA ASN A 309 -24.67 -1.55 9.04
C ASN A 309 -23.89 -2.83 8.65
N ARG A 310 -22.89 -2.71 7.80
CA ARG A 310 -22.03 -3.80 7.34
C ARG A 310 -20.61 -3.63 7.85
N SER A 311 -19.89 -4.74 7.94
CA SER A 311 -18.49 -4.76 8.34
C SER A 311 -17.60 -3.96 7.37
N THR A 312 -16.67 -3.21 7.92
CA THR A 312 -15.60 -2.51 7.21
C THR A 312 -14.25 -3.16 7.48
N ARG A 313 -14.26 -4.42 7.96
CA ARG A 313 -13.05 -5.16 8.32
C ARG A 313 -12.13 -5.33 7.13
N GLN A 314 -10.87 -5.09 7.37
CA GLN A 314 -9.79 -5.26 6.43
C GLN A 314 -8.69 -6.13 7.04
N ASP A 315 -8.38 -7.26 6.40
CA ASP A 315 -7.24 -8.11 6.71
C ASP A 315 -6.18 -7.92 5.62
N VAL A 316 -4.96 -7.55 6.00
CA VAL A 316 -3.83 -7.43 5.08
C VAL A 316 -2.67 -8.28 5.56
N THR A 317 -2.10 -9.07 4.67
CA THR A 317 -0.87 -9.83 4.90
C THR A 317 0.16 -9.43 3.85
N ASP A 318 1.36 -9.06 4.28
CA ASP A 318 2.54 -8.82 3.44
C ASP A 318 3.70 -9.65 3.95
N GLN A 319 4.39 -10.37 3.05
CA GLN A 319 5.51 -11.22 3.40
C GLN A 319 6.53 -11.28 2.28
N GLY A 320 7.79 -11.43 2.62
CA GLY A 320 8.82 -11.54 1.61
C GLY A 320 10.16 -12.03 2.11
N ALA A 321 10.99 -12.31 1.12
CA ALA A 321 12.40 -12.60 1.31
C ALA A 321 13.22 -11.87 0.25
N SER A 322 14.38 -11.34 0.63
CA SER A 322 15.35 -10.78 -0.31
C SER A 322 16.77 -11.16 0.08
N LEU A 323 17.60 -11.38 -0.92
CA LEU A 323 19.03 -11.61 -0.78
C LEU A 323 19.77 -10.61 -1.64
N GLN A 324 20.59 -9.79 -1.01
CA GLN A 324 21.55 -8.91 -1.67
C GLN A 324 22.95 -9.50 -1.51
N LEU A 325 23.70 -9.51 -2.60
CA LEU A 325 25.11 -9.87 -2.65
C LEU A 325 25.87 -8.71 -3.28
N ASP A 326 26.84 -8.18 -2.58
CA ASP A 326 27.78 -7.18 -3.06
C ASP A 326 29.17 -7.80 -3.07
N TYR A 327 29.86 -7.70 -4.21
CA TYR A 327 31.19 -8.25 -4.42
C TYR A 327 32.11 -7.24 -5.07
N ASP A 328 33.17 -6.85 -4.37
CA ASP A 328 34.23 -5.99 -4.89
C ASP A 328 35.21 -6.83 -5.70
N LEU A 329 35.09 -6.73 -7.04
CA LEU A 329 35.96 -7.45 -7.98
C LEU A 329 37.42 -6.98 -7.86
N ASN A 330 37.59 -5.70 -7.62
CA ASN A 330 38.83 -5.00 -7.29
C ASN A 330 38.46 -3.61 -6.73
N ASP A 331 39.50 -2.79 -6.41
CA ASP A 331 39.32 -1.46 -5.81
C ASP A 331 38.46 -0.50 -6.66
N ASP A 332 38.32 -0.74 -7.97
CA ASP A 332 37.62 0.13 -8.91
C ASP A 332 36.25 -0.42 -9.37
N ILE A 333 35.93 -1.69 -9.13
CA ILE A 333 34.73 -2.35 -9.71
C ILE A 333 33.98 -3.15 -8.65
N SER A 334 32.72 -2.83 -8.46
CA SER A 334 31.78 -3.58 -7.61
C SER A 334 30.65 -4.22 -8.43
N LEU A 335 30.21 -5.37 -7.96
CA LEU A 335 29.08 -6.14 -8.51
C LEU A 335 28.01 -6.26 -7.44
N THR A 336 26.75 -5.97 -7.79
CA THR A 336 25.59 -6.15 -6.89
C THR A 336 24.58 -7.07 -7.53
N SER A 337 24.04 -8.01 -6.76
CA SER A 337 22.91 -8.87 -7.13
C SER A 337 21.83 -8.77 -6.07
N ILE A 338 20.58 -8.46 -6.47
CA ILE A 338 19.42 -8.41 -5.55
C ILE A 338 18.35 -9.34 -6.10
N THR A 339 18.05 -10.40 -5.34
CA THR A 339 16.96 -11.35 -5.62
C THR A 339 15.87 -11.17 -4.58
N ALA A 340 14.61 -11.07 -4.99
CA ALA A 340 13.51 -10.95 -4.05
C ALA A 340 12.28 -11.74 -4.49
N VAL A 341 11.53 -12.25 -3.50
CA VAL A 341 10.21 -12.84 -3.64
C VAL A 341 9.26 -12.19 -2.65
N ARG A 342 8.03 -11.89 -3.06
CA ARG A 342 7.02 -11.27 -2.21
C ARG A 342 5.64 -11.81 -2.49
N GLY A 343 4.82 -11.87 -1.43
CA GLY A 343 3.39 -12.12 -1.51
C GLY A 343 2.64 -11.10 -0.66
N TRP A 344 1.56 -10.57 -1.20
CA TRP A 344 0.67 -9.65 -0.51
C TRP A 344 -0.78 -10.02 -0.77
N ARG A 345 -1.62 -9.88 0.25
CA ARG A 345 -3.06 -10.14 0.15
C ARG A 345 -3.83 -9.16 1.04
N SER A 346 -4.93 -8.63 0.50
CA SER A 346 -5.89 -7.82 1.26
C SER A 346 -7.29 -8.35 1.05
N VAL A 347 -7.98 -8.68 2.13
CA VAL A 347 -9.40 -9.01 2.17
C VAL A 347 -10.13 -7.82 2.75
N ASN A 348 -11.19 -7.34 2.09
CA ASN A 348 -11.88 -6.13 2.51
C ASN A 348 -13.39 -6.35 2.56
N GLY A 349 -13.98 -6.15 3.74
CA GLY A 349 -15.39 -5.85 3.87
C GLY A 349 -15.63 -4.35 3.63
N GLN A 350 -16.80 -3.96 3.15
CA GLN A 350 -17.17 -2.56 3.01
C GLN A 350 -18.69 -2.39 3.01
N ASP A 351 -19.16 -1.45 3.80
CA ASP A 351 -20.48 -0.86 3.62
C ASP A 351 -20.37 0.15 2.46
N SER A 352 -20.89 -0.23 1.30
CA SER A 352 -20.64 0.54 0.07
C SER A 352 -21.63 1.69 -0.11
N ASP A 353 -22.69 1.75 0.67
CA ASP A 353 -23.65 2.86 0.66
C ASP A 353 -23.41 3.88 1.78
N PHE A 354 -22.58 3.56 2.78
CA PHE A 354 -22.21 4.42 3.92
C PHE A 354 -23.44 4.94 4.69
N THR A 355 -24.45 4.06 4.86
CA THR A 355 -25.68 4.37 5.60
C THR A 355 -25.97 3.28 6.62
N ALA A 356 -26.96 3.50 7.48
CA ALA A 356 -27.45 2.45 8.38
C ALA A 356 -28.57 1.60 7.75
N ALA A 357 -28.94 1.85 6.48
CA ALA A 357 -29.80 0.97 5.68
C ALA A 357 -28.95 -0.07 4.97
N ASP A 358 -29.47 -1.27 4.84
CA ASP A 358 -28.77 -2.38 4.20
C ASP A 358 -29.02 -2.38 2.68
N LEU A 359 -28.28 -1.53 1.95
CA LEU A 359 -28.50 -1.37 0.51
C LEU A 359 -27.48 -2.16 -0.32
N VAL A 360 -26.18 -1.82 -0.24
CA VAL A 360 -25.13 -2.48 -1.01
C VAL A 360 -23.84 -2.62 -0.19
N TYR A 361 -23.20 -3.77 -0.29
CA TYR A 361 -22.02 -4.05 0.51
C TYR A 361 -21.02 -4.98 -0.20
N ARG A 362 -19.77 -4.93 0.25
CA ARG A 362 -18.74 -5.92 -0.04
C ARG A 362 -18.59 -6.84 1.17
N PRO A 363 -18.70 -8.18 1.00
CA PRO A 363 -18.60 -9.11 2.12
C PRO A 363 -17.16 -9.21 2.65
N ASP A 364 -17.02 -9.45 3.95
CA ASP A 364 -15.77 -9.71 4.66
C ASP A 364 -15.49 -11.21 4.89
N ASP A 365 -16.18 -12.07 4.15
CA ASP A 365 -16.12 -13.52 4.23
C ASP A 365 -14.91 -14.13 3.49
N GLY A 366 -14.01 -13.31 2.98
CA GLY A 366 -12.85 -13.70 2.18
C GLY A 366 -13.11 -13.82 0.69
N SER A 367 -14.34 -13.58 0.21
CA SER A 367 -14.68 -13.62 -1.21
C SER A 367 -14.29 -12.33 -1.96
N ASN A 368 -14.25 -11.19 -1.27
CA ASN A 368 -13.80 -9.90 -1.81
C ASN A 368 -12.35 -9.65 -1.40
N TYR A 369 -11.40 -9.79 -2.32
CA TYR A 369 -9.98 -9.65 -2.02
C TYR A 369 -9.15 -9.26 -3.23
N SER A 370 -7.97 -8.74 -2.95
CA SER A 370 -6.88 -8.55 -3.91
C SER A 370 -5.60 -9.17 -3.38
N ALA A 371 -4.81 -9.76 -4.29
CA ALA A 371 -3.53 -10.36 -3.95
C ALA A 371 -2.53 -10.18 -5.09
N PHE A 372 -1.25 -10.18 -4.77
CA PHE A 372 -0.20 -10.33 -5.78
C PHE A 372 0.97 -11.16 -5.24
N GLU A 373 1.66 -11.81 -6.15
CA GLU A 373 2.93 -12.49 -5.94
C GLU A 373 3.95 -11.90 -6.90
N GLN A 374 5.18 -11.73 -6.43
CA GLN A 374 6.25 -11.11 -7.21
C GLN A 374 7.56 -11.86 -7.01
N VAL A 375 8.31 -12.00 -8.11
CA VAL A 375 9.73 -12.36 -8.12
C VAL A 375 10.48 -11.28 -8.85
N SER A 376 11.62 -10.83 -8.33
CA SER A 376 12.48 -9.86 -9.01
C SER A 376 13.95 -10.20 -8.87
N GLN A 377 14.72 -9.83 -9.89
CA GLN A 377 16.18 -9.95 -9.93
C GLN A 377 16.78 -8.69 -10.54
N GLU A 378 17.76 -8.12 -9.84
CA GLU A 378 18.56 -7.03 -10.36
C GLU A 378 20.04 -7.41 -10.29
N PHE A 379 20.77 -7.18 -11.37
CA PHE A 379 22.23 -7.25 -11.43
C PHE A 379 22.80 -5.89 -11.80
N ARG A 380 23.84 -5.46 -11.11
CA ARG A 380 24.56 -4.23 -11.40
C ARG A 380 26.05 -4.47 -11.37
N ALA A 381 26.76 -3.78 -12.24
CA ALA A 381 28.19 -3.55 -12.14
C ALA A 381 28.43 -2.04 -12.14
N ALA A 382 29.23 -1.55 -11.22
CA ALA A 382 29.57 -0.14 -11.11
C ALA A 382 31.09 -0.01 -10.93
N GLY A 383 31.66 1.11 -11.37
CA GLY A 383 33.09 1.32 -11.19
C GLY A 383 33.59 2.66 -11.69
N GLU A 384 34.90 2.84 -11.54
CA GLU A 384 35.63 4.01 -11.98
C GLU A 384 36.75 3.64 -12.99
N ALA A 385 36.93 4.47 -14.00
CA ALA A 385 37.97 4.32 -15.00
C ALA A 385 38.51 5.71 -15.37
N GLY A 386 39.49 6.18 -14.63
CA GLY A 386 40.06 7.52 -14.78
C GLY A 386 39.04 8.62 -14.49
N GLN A 387 38.60 9.35 -15.52
CA GLN A 387 37.58 10.41 -15.39
C GLN A 387 36.12 9.91 -15.53
N LEU A 388 35.93 8.63 -15.79
CA LEU A 388 34.62 8.03 -16.01
C LEU A 388 34.18 7.23 -14.77
N THR A 389 33.06 7.61 -14.17
CA THR A 389 32.31 6.81 -13.20
C THR A 389 31.15 6.18 -13.95
N TRP A 390 31.02 4.85 -13.95
CA TRP A 390 30.05 4.12 -14.74
C TRP A 390 29.21 3.15 -13.92
N LEU A 391 28.00 2.90 -14.39
CA LEU A 391 27.09 1.88 -13.89
C LEU A 391 26.37 1.24 -15.05
N VAL A 392 26.29 -0.09 -15.07
CA VAL A 392 25.45 -0.86 -15.96
C VAL A 392 24.65 -1.87 -15.16
N GLY A 393 23.41 -2.13 -15.56
CA GLY A 393 22.56 -3.08 -14.86
C GLY A 393 21.54 -3.76 -15.76
N ALA A 394 21.05 -4.89 -15.27
CA ALA A 394 19.95 -5.65 -15.83
C ALA A 394 18.89 -5.91 -14.76
N PHE A 395 17.62 -5.85 -15.13
CA PHE A 395 16.49 -6.06 -14.24
C PHE A 395 15.48 -7.00 -14.88
N TYR A 396 14.95 -7.92 -14.05
CA TYR A 396 13.83 -8.77 -14.36
C TYR A 396 12.82 -8.74 -13.21
N ALA A 397 11.53 -8.70 -13.54
CA ALA A 397 10.48 -8.92 -12.56
C ALA A 397 9.31 -9.67 -13.22
N LYS A 398 8.71 -10.58 -12.46
CA LYS A 398 7.43 -11.20 -12.76
C LYS A 398 6.46 -10.91 -11.62
N GLU A 399 5.23 -10.53 -11.98
CA GLU A 399 4.15 -10.23 -11.05
C GLU A 399 2.87 -10.94 -11.49
N ASP A 400 2.22 -11.65 -10.58
CA ASP A 400 0.90 -12.22 -10.78
C ASP A 400 -0.08 -11.51 -9.82
N VAL A 401 -1.12 -10.87 -10.38
CA VAL A 401 -2.15 -10.11 -9.66
C VAL A 401 -3.47 -10.82 -9.77
N THR A 402 -4.11 -11.06 -8.63
CA THR A 402 -5.46 -11.62 -8.56
C THR A 402 -6.38 -10.62 -7.86
N SER A 403 -7.55 -10.34 -8.46
CA SER A 403 -8.60 -9.58 -7.80
C SER A 403 -9.95 -10.29 -7.93
N ARG A 404 -10.68 -10.30 -6.82
CA ARG A 404 -12.07 -10.77 -6.74
C ARG A 404 -12.88 -9.60 -6.20
N SER A 405 -13.69 -9.01 -7.07
CA SER A 405 -14.52 -7.86 -6.74
C SER A 405 -15.96 -8.31 -6.56
N VAL A 406 -16.43 -8.27 -5.31
CA VAL A 406 -17.77 -8.67 -4.95
C VAL A 406 -18.54 -7.44 -4.46
N LEU A 407 -19.74 -7.21 -5.02
CA LEU A 407 -20.66 -6.17 -4.58
C LEU A 407 -22.08 -6.75 -4.59
N LEU A 408 -22.68 -6.82 -3.41
CA LEU A 408 -23.96 -7.51 -3.20
C LEU A 408 -25.05 -6.52 -2.74
N THR A 409 -26.30 -6.83 -3.05
CA THR A 409 -27.47 -6.13 -2.53
C THR A 409 -27.78 -6.60 -1.10
N GLY A 410 -28.23 -5.67 -0.26
CA GLY A 410 -28.71 -5.93 1.10
C GLY A 410 -30.23 -6.06 1.21
N GLU A 411 -30.72 -6.25 2.42
CA GLU A 411 -32.13 -6.49 2.75
C GLU A 411 -33.06 -5.30 2.38
N ASP A 412 -32.55 -4.06 2.52
CA ASP A 412 -33.34 -2.85 2.25
C ASP A 412 -33.30 -2.41 0.77
N PHE A 413 -32.53 -3.11 -0.09
CA PHE A 413 -32.28 -2.67 -1.46
C PHE A 413 -33.57 -2.71 -2.30
N TYR A 414 -34.40 -3.74 -2.16
CA TYR A 414 -35.67 -3.83 -2.88
C TYR A 414 -36.60 -2.67 -2.48
N ASP A 415 -36.81 -2.42 -1.20
CA ASP A 415 -37.65 -1.36 -0.70
C ASP A 415 -37.16 0.02 -1.14
N TYR A 416 -35.89 0.27 -1.13
CA TYR A 416 -35.34 1.52 -1.62
C TYR A 416 -35.51 1.66 -3.13
N PHE A 417 -35.04 0.70 -3.91
CA PHE A 417 -34.93 0.85 -5.35
C PHE A 417 -36.28 0.61 -6.04
N ALA A 418 -36.93 -0.53 -5.78
CA ALA A 418 -38.16 -0.88 -6.43
C ALA A 418 -39.33 0.02 -6.02
N THR A 419 -39.50 0.30 -4.71
CA THR A 419 -40.65 1.06 -4.22
C THR A 419 -40.42 2.56 -4.29
N ARG A 420 -39.21 3.08 -4.07
CA ARG A 420 -38.94 4.52 -4.01
C ARG A 420 -38.38 5.07 -5.31
N VAL A 421 -37.28 4.47 -5.83
CA VAL A 421 -36.66 4.96 -7.06
C VAL A 421 -37.50 4.65 -8.28
N LEU A 422 -37.98 3.41 -8.41
CA LEU A 422 -38.83 2.96 -9.53
C LEU A 422 -40.34 3.17 -9.27
N GLN A 423 -40.71 3.79 -8.13
CA GLN A 423 -42.08 4.17 -7.77
C GLN A 423 -43.07 2.98 -7.78
N GLY A 424 -42.61 1.82 -7.29
CA GLY A 424 -43.45 0.62 -7.19
C GLY A 424 -43.68 -0.13 -8.51
N ALA A 425 -43.04 0.28 -9.61
CA ALA A 425 -43.21 -0.36 -10.91
C ALA A 425 -42.93 -1.88 -10.90
N PRO A 426 -41.87 -2.40 -10.25
CA PRO A 426 -41.63 -3.84 -10.17
C PRO A 426 -42.81 -4.61 -9.56
N THR A 427 -43.39 -4.12 -8.48
CA THR A 427 -44.55 -4.75 -7.84
C THR A 427 -45.77 -4.72 -8.76
N LEU A 428 -46.02 -3.61 -9.47
CA LEU A 428 -47.14 -3.48 -10.44
C LEU A 428 -46.96 -4.43 -11.63
N LEU A 429 -45.73 -4.76 -12.00
CA LEU A 429 -45.40 -5.70 -13.05
C LEU A 429 -45.40 -7.17 -12.59
N GLY A 430 -45.78 -7.45 -11.35
CA GLY A 430 -45.81 -8.80 -10.80
C GLY A 430 -44.43 -9.32 -10.36
N MET A 431 -43.48 -8.43 -10.06
CA MET A 431 -42.16 -8.69 -9.53
C MET A 431 -42.07 -8.19 -8.08
N PRO A 432 -42.74 -8.84 -7.11
CA PRO A 432 -42.69 -8.43 -5.71
C PRO A 432 -41.34 -8.71 -5.11
N GLU A 433 -41.14 -8.23 -3.88
CA GLU A 433 -39.97 -8.57 -3.07
C GLU A 433 -39.72 -10.10 -3.05
N GLY A 434 -38.46 -10.50 -3.10
CA GLY A 434 -38.04 -11.90 -3.17
C GLY A 434 -38.03 -12.53 -4.59
N THR A 435 -38.51 -11.81 -5.62
CA THR A 435 -38.41 -12.24 -7.02
C THR A 435 -37.28 -11.55 -7.76
N VAL A 436 -37.09 -10.26 -7.55
CA VAL A 436 -36.00 -9.45 -8.10
C VAL A 436 -35.22 -8.79 -6.97
N MET A 437 -33.99 -8.40 -7.23
CA MET A 437 -33.13 -7.70 -6.26
C MET A 437 -33.02 -8.44 -4.91
N GLN A 438 -32.88 -9.75 -4.95
CA GLN A 438 -32.76 -10.56 -3.72
C GLN A 438 -31.51 -10.19 -2.94
N PRO A 439 -31.59 -10.10 -1.60
CA PRO A 439 -30.41 -9.92 -0.76
C PRO A 439 -29.32 -10.95 -1.04
N GLY A 440 -28.05 -10.51 -1.09
CA GLY A 440 -26.91 -11.38 -1.40
C GLY A 440 -26.71 -11.68 -2.88
N THR A 441 -27.54 -11.11 -3.77
CA THR A 441 -27.30 -11.12 -5.22
C THR A 441 -26.44 -9.92 -5.64
N GLY A 442 -25.75 -10.02 -6.77
CA GLY A 442 -24.96 -8.92 -7.28
C GLY A 442 -23.71 -9.36 -8.04
N ILE A 443 -22.75 -8.46 -8.17
CA ILE A 443 -21.53 -8.62 -8.94
C ILE A 443 -20.54 -9.56 -8.23
N ARG A 444 -19.90 -10.44 -9.03
CA ARG A 444 -18.80 -11.33 -8.61
C ARG A 444 -17.72 -11.39 -9.70
N ASP A 445 -17.02 -10.28 -9.89
CA ASP A 445 -16.02 -10.17 -10.93
C ASP A 445 -14.70 -10.82 -10.53
N ARG A 446 -14.01 -11.34 -11.52
CA ARG A 446 -12.72 -11.97 -11.37
C ARG A 446 -11.72 -11.41 -12.36
N TYR A 447 -10.55 -11.06 -11.86
CA TYR A 447 -9.42 -10.54 -12.64
C TYR A 447 -8.17 -11.31 -12.23
N ASP A 448 -7.48 -11.89 -13.21
CA ASP A 448 -6.17 -12.53 -13.06
C ASP A 448 -5.24 -11.89 -14.10
N GLN A 449 -4.19 -11.18 -13.64
CA GLN A 449 -3.22 -10.51 -14.48
C GLN A 449 -1.82 -11.07 -14.20
N SER A 450 -1.11 -11.47 -15.23
CA SER A 450 0.32 -11.76 -15.19
C SER A 450 1.10 -10.68 -15.90
N GLY A 451 2.25 -10.29 -15.37
CA GLY A 451 3.13 -9.29 -15.96
C GLY A 451 4.59 -9.67 -15.85
N GLU A 452 5.36 -9.46 -16.93
CA GLU A 452 6.81 -9.62 -16.95
C GLU A 452 7.48 -8.34 -17.43
N SER A 453 8.59 -7.98 -16.81
CA SER A 453 9.37 -6.78 -17.12
C SER A 453 10.85 -7.12 -17.24
N TYR A 454 11.45 -6.72 -18.35
CA TYR A 454 12.88 -6.89 -18.64
C TYR A 454 13.48 -5.52 -18.91
N ALA A 455 14.66 -5.24 -18.36
CA ALA A 455 15.35 -4.01 -18.65
C ALA A 455 16.86 -4.15 -18.62
N ILE A 456 17.52 -3.31 -19.42
CA ILE A 456 18.95 -3.05 -19.37
C ILE A 456 19.13 -1.55 -19.24
N PHE A 457 19.99 -1.10 -18.33
CA PHE A 457 20.22 0.30 -18.06
C PHE A 457 21.68 0.62 -17.79
N THR A 458 22.05 1.87 -18.02
CA THR A 458 23.40 2.39 -17.72
C THR A 458 23.32 3.86 -17.33
N GLU A 459 24.22 4.28 -16.46
CA GLU A 459 24.44 5.68 -16.11
C GLU A 459 25.95 5.94 -16.00
N ASN A 460 26.43 6.91 -16.75
CA ASN A 460 27.84 7.21 -16.89
C ASN A 460 28.09 8.70 -16.66
N THR A 461 29.03 9.02 -15.78
CA THR A 461 29.44 10.38 -15.44
C THR A 461 30.88 10.61 -15.87
N TRP A 462 31.10 11.59 -16.74
CA TRP A 462 32.44 12.04 -17.12
C TRP A 462 32.79 13.28 -16.32
N ASN A 463 33.84 13.19 -15.52
CA ASN A 463 34.42 14.30 -14.75
C ASN A 463 35.49 14.98 -15.60
N PHE A 464 35.08 15.96 -16.44
CA PHE A 464 36.00 16.67 -17.34
C PHE A 464 37.04 17.52 -16.60
N THR A 465 36.62 18.12 -15.50
CA THR A 465 37.45 18.85 -14.56
C THR A 465 36.96 18.61 -13.14
N SER A 466 37.64 19.14 -12.11
CA SER A 466 37.14 19.15 -10.73
C SER A 466 35.75 19.84 -10.58
N ASP A 467 35.43 20.75 -11.50
CA ASP A 467 34.26 21.59 -11.40
C ASP A 467 33.17 21.24 -12.43
N LEU A 468 33.48 20.46 -13.48
CA LEU A 468 32.55 20.12 -14.55
C LEU A 468 32.41 18.63 -14.73
N ALA A 469 31.20 18.12 -14.50
CA ALA A 469 30.80 16.75 -14.77
C ALA A 469 29.56 16.67 -15.66
N VAL A 470 29.51 15.66 -16.53
CA VAL A 470 28.36 15.38 -17.39
C VAL A 470 27.95 13.93 -17.19
N THR A 471 26.68 13.73 -16.81
CA THR A 471 26.07 12.40 -16.62
C THR A 471 25.09 12.11 -17.74
N LEU A 472 25.23 10.94 -18.36
CA LEU A 472 24.30 10.41 -19.35
C LEU A 472 23.81 9.03 -18.89
N GLY A 473 22.51 8.86 -18.83
CA GLY A 473 21.86 7.60 -18.53
C GLY A 473 20.93 7.15 -19.65
N LEU A 474 20.84 5.84 -19.85
CA LEU A 474 19.96 5.22 -20.82
C LEU A 474 19.38 3.93 -20.24
N ARG A 475 18.10 3.68 -20.53
CA ARG A 475 17.42 2.42 -20.18
C ARG A 475 16.53 1.97 -21.32
N TRP A 476 16.64 0.71 -21.70
CA TRP A 476 15.66 -0.01 -22.49
C TRP A 476 14.83 -0.89 -21.57
N THR A 477 13.52 -0.90 -21.75
CA THR A 477 12.58 -1.72 -20.99
C THR A 477 11.59 -2.37 -21.95
N ARG A 478 11.25 -3.63 -21.69
CA ARG A 478 10.16 -4.38 -22.32
C ARG A 478 9.23 -4.90 -21.23
N ASP A 479 7.96 -4.54 -21.32
CA ASP A 479 6.89 -4.98 -20.42
C ASP A 479 5.88 -5.82 -21.21
N GLU A 480 5.53 -6.98 -20.67
CA GLU A 480 4.51 -7.88 -21.21
C GLU A 480 3.44 -8.08 -20.15
N LYS A 481 2.16 -7.98 -20.52
CA LYS A 481 1.02 -8.19 -19.62
C LYS A 481 -0.03 -9.03 -20.30
N GLU A 482 -0.61 -9.96 -19.53
CA GLU A 482 -1.80 -10.72 -19.87
C GLU A 482 -2.83 -10.51 -18.78
N LEU A 483 -4.07 -10.19 -19.17
CA LEU A 483 -5.20 -10.04 -18.27
C LEU A 483 -6.31 -10.98 -18.70
N THR A 484 -6.73 -11.86 -17.82
CA THR A 484 -7.97 -12.62 -17.92
C THR A 484 -9.01 -11.99 -16.99
N SER A 485 -10.15 -11.56 -17.54
CA SER A 485 -11.27 -11.02 -16.79
C SER A 485 -12.53 -11.82 -17.05
N LEU A 486 -13.26 -12.09 -15.97
CA LEU A 486 -14.59 -12.68 -15.99
C LEU A 486 -15.54 -11.76 -15.22
N TYR A 487 -16.52 -11.23 -15.92
CA TYR A 487 -17.62 -10.44 -15.34
C TYR A 487 -18.77 -11.38 -15.09
N SER A 488 -19.27 -11.42 -13.85
CA SER A 488 -20.40 -12.25 -13.48
C SER A 488 -21.30 -11.57 -12.47
N THR A 489 -22.59 -11.88 -12.54
CA THR A 489 -23.59 -11.45 -11.56
C THR A 489 -24.54 -12.58 -11.25
N THR A 490 -25.10 -12.57 -10.04
CA THR A 490 -26.08 -13.59 -9.60
C THR A 490 -27.53 -13.09 -9.70
N GLY A 491 -27.75 -11.86 -10.18
CA GLY A 491 -29.08 -11.29 -10.34
C GLY A 491 -29.73 -11.66 -11.68
N SER A 492 -31.05 -11.75 -11.72
CA SER A 492 -31.86 -12.01 -12.92
C SER A 492 -32.98 -10.96 -13.14
N SER A 493 -32.78 -9.77 -12.58
CA SER A 493 -33.81 -8.72 -12.60
C SER A 493 -34.09 -8.19 -14.00
N CYS A 494 -33.11 -8.17 -14.89
CA CYS A 494 -33.24 -7.72 -16.26
C CYS A 494 -34.10 -8.70 -17.11
N ASP A 495 -33.74 -9.99 -17.08
CA ASP A 495 -34.44 -11.05 -17.81
C ASP A 495 -35.95 -11.08 -17.47
N GLN A 496 -36.23 -10.75 -16.20
CA GLN A 496 -37.61 -10.66 -15.73
C GLN A 496 -38.31 -9.36 -16.17
N ALA A 497 -37.57 -8.27 -16.34
CA ALA A 497 -38.10 -6.95 -16.68
C ALA A 497 -38.26 -6.70 -18.18
N GLU A 498 -37.38 -7.20 -19.02
CA GLU A 498 -37.36 -6.96 -20.47
C GLU A 498 -38.68 -7.33 -21.19
N PRO A 499 -39.34 -8.46 -20.88
CA PRO A 499 -40.63 -8.79 -21.51
C PRO A 499 -41.71 -7.77 -21.26
N PHE A 500 -41.61 -6.96 -20.21
CA PHE A 500 -42.58 -5.93 -19.88
C PHE A 500 -42.33 -4.59 -20.58
N TYR A 501 -41.19 -4.41 -21.28
CA TYR A 501 -40.88 -3.15 -21.93
C TYR A 501 -41.98 -2.64 -22.86
N PRO A 502 -42.56 -3.46 -23.83
CA PRO A 502 -43.63 -3.01 -24.69
C PRO A 502 -44.91 -2.62 -23.92
N LEU A 503 -45.19 -3.34 -22.83
CA LEU A 503 -46.36 -3.03 -21.99
C LEU A 503 -46.20 -1.67 -21.31
N ILE A 504 -45.03 -1.38 -20.76
CA ILE A 504 -44.75 -0.11 -20.08
C ILE A 504 -44.83 1.05 -21.08
N VAL A 505 -44.28 0.87 -22.31
CA VAL A 505 -44.39 1.86 -23.38
C VAL A 505 -45.86 2.13 -23.73
N GLY A 506 -46.67 1.08 -23.82
CA GLY A 506 -48.12 1.21 -24.15
C GLY A 506 -48.94 1.86 -23.03
N LEU A 507 -48.57 1.68 -21.77
CA LEU A 507 -49.30 2.25 -20.62
C LEU A 507 -48.87 3.68 -20.28
N PHE A 508 -47.60 4.01 -20.54
CA PHE A 508 -47.01 5.31 -20.18
C PHE A 508 -46.32 5.94 -21.38
N ASP A 509 -45.01 5.69 -21.55
CA ASP A 509 -44.18 6.13 -22.66
C ASP A 509 -42.85 5.37 -22.68
N ALA A 510 -42.04 5.59 -23.73
CA ALA A 510 -40.71 4.98 -23.87
C ALA A 510 -39.72 5.49 -22.82
N ALA A 511 -39.84 6.72 -22.35
CA ALA A 511 -38.93 7.27 -21.34
C ALA A 511 -39.13 6.55 -20.00
N ARG A 512 -40.40 6.30 -19.63
CA ARG A 512 -40.75 5.54 -18.42
C ARG A 512 -40.30 4.08 -18.53
N ALA A 513 -40.51 3.44 -19.70
CA ALA A 513 -40.04 2.07 -19.94
C ALA A 513 -38.52 1.98 -19.82
N ASN A 514 -37.76 2.90 -20.42
CA ASN A 514 -36.32 2.97 -20.27
C ASN A 514 -35.88 3.18 -18.81
N SER A 515 -36.60 4.00 -18.05
CA SER A 515 -36.27 4.24 -16.64
C SER A 515 -36.48 2.99 -15.78
N VAL A 516 -37.58 2.27 -15.96
CA VAL A 516 -37.93 1.09 -15.17
C VAL A 516 -37.06 -0.11 -15.57
N VAL A 517 -37.05 -0.46 -16.85
CA VAL A 517 -36.30 -1.62 -17.35
C VAL A 517 -34.79 -1.36 -17.21
N GLY A 518 -34.32 -0.16 -17.60
CA GLY A 518 -32.92 0.21 -17.41
C GLY A 518 -32.47 0.20 -15.93
N GLY A 519 -33.36 0.55 -15.00
CA GLY A 519 -33.09 0.42 -13.58
C GLY A 519 -32.99 -1.03 -13.10
N LEU A 520 -33.82 -1.92 -13.64
CA LEU A 520 -33.81 -3.35 -13.33
C LEU A 520 -32.64 -4.09 -14.05
N CYS A 521 -32.16 -3.52 -15.15
CA CYS A 521 -31.03 -4.02 -15.90
C CYS A 521 -29.67 -3.39 -15.50
N LEU A 522 -29.56 -2.83 -14.30
CA LEU A 522 -28.26 -2.44 -13.76
C LEU A 522 -27.34 -3.65 -13.63
N ASN A 523 -26.05 -3.45 -13.83
CA ASN A 523 -25.04 -4.53 -13.81
C ASN A 523 -25.10 -5.38 -12.54
N GLN A 524 -25.44 -4.77 -11.39
CA GLN A 524 -25.57 -5.47 -10.10
C GLN A 524 -26.78 -6.43 -10.05
N LEU A 525 -27.72 -6.28 -10.98
CA LEU A 525 -29.02 -6.96 -10.97
C LEU A 525 -29.24 -7.88 -12.17
N ASN A 526 -28.24 -8.00 -13.06
CA ASN A 526 -28.41 -8.65 -14.34
C ASN A 526 -27.30 -9.65 -14.68
N ASN A 527 -27.71 -10.85 -15.11
CA ASN A 527 -26.84 -11.93 -15.58
C ASN A 527 -26.24 -11.71 -16.97
N ASP A 528 -26.72 -10.75 -17.78
CA ASP A 528 -26.26 -10.60 -19.16
C ASP A 528 -24.79 -10.20 -19.28
N PHE A 529 -24.18 -9.76 -18.17
CA PHE A 529 -22.73 -9.60 -18.09
C PHE A 529 -21.99 -10.93 -18.22
N ASP A 530 -22.60 -12.06 -17.88
CA ASP A 530 -22.04 -13.39 -18.14
C ASP A 530 -21.93 -13.67 -19.63
N ALA A 531 -22.73 -12.99 -20.46
CA ALA A 531 -22.62 -13.06 -21.93
C ALA A 531 -21.32 -12.44 -22.46
N LEU A 532 -20.64 -11.57 -21.71
CA LEU A 532 -19.28 -11.12 -22.06
C LEU A 532 -18.25 -12.23 -21.86
N GLY A 533 -18.57 -13.26 -21.06
CA GLY A 533 -17.74 -14.41 -20.80
C GLY A 533 -16.36 -14.05 -20.27
N THR A 534 -15.41 -14.96 -20.46
CA THR A 534 -14.00 -14.72 -20.14
C THR A 534 -13.35 -13.94 -21.27
N THR A 535 -12.77 -12.78 -20.93
CA THR A 535 -11.99 -11.96 -21.87
C THR A 535 -10.51 -12.11 -21.56
N VAL A 536 -9.69 -12.34 -22.58
CA VAL A 536 -8.23 -12.37 -22.48
C VAL A 536 -7.66 -11.21 -23.28
N GLN A 537 -6.84 -10.40 -22.63
CA GLN A 537 -6.18 -9.26 -23.24
C GLN A 537 -4.67 -9.35 -23.03
N ASN A 538 -3.90 -9.16 -24.08
CA ASN A 538 -2.44 -9.17 -24.03
C ASN A 538 -1.91 -7.82 -24.48
N ARG A 539 -0.85 -7.35 -23.84
CA ARG A 539 -0.14 -6.13 -24.19
C ARG A 539 1.37 -6.34 -24.04
N SER A 540 2.13 -5.91 -25.04
CA SER A 540 3.58 -5.83 -24.98
C SER A 540 4.00 -4.41 -25.34
N GLU A 541 4.88 -3.83 -24.55
CA GLU A 541 5.39 -2.47 -24.75
C GLU A 541 6.91 -2.46 -24.60
N GLU A 542 7.55 -1.66 -25.46
CA GLU A 542 8.97 -1.37 -25.37
C GLU A 542 9.16 0.15 -25.24
N ALA A 543 10.08 0.54 -24.38
CA ALA A 543 10.40 1.94 -24.17
C ALA A 543 11.91 2.13 -23.98
N VAL A 544 12.42 3.24 -24.52
CA VAL A 544 13.75 3.74 -24.22
C VAL A 544 13.60 5.05 -23.46
N THR A 545 14.20 5.11 -22.28
CA THR A 545 14.24 6.32 -21.46
C THR A 545 15.68 6.75 -21.26
N GLY A 546 15.92 8.05 -21.11
CA GLY A 546 17.25 8.57 -20.89
C GLY A 546 17.27 9.80 -20.01
N THR A 547 18.43 10.09 -19.46
CA THR A 547 18.71 11.30 -18.68
C THR A 547 20.02 11.91 -19.12
N ALA A 548 20.08 13.24 -19.10
CA ALA A 548 21.32 13.99 -19.28
C ALA A 548 21.37 15.09 -18.22
N ARG A 549 22.49 15.15 -17.49
CA ARG A 549 22.71 16.13 -16.42
C ARG A 549 24.09 16.75 -16.57
N VAL A 550 24.19 18.00 -16.20
CA VAL A 550 25.47 18.74 -16.13
C VAL A 550 25.60 19.29 -14.72
N LYS A 551 26.70 18.97 -14.06
CA LYS A 551 27.09 19.56 -12.76
C LYS A 551 28.25 20.51 -13.01
N TYR A 552 28.11 21.74 -12.52
CA TYR A 552 29.18 22.73 -12.54
C TYR A 552 29.31 23.41 -11.18
N ASN A 553 30.45 23.25 -10.52
CA ASN A 553 30.74 23.87 -9.24
C ASN A 553 31.21 25.31 -9.50
N ILE A 554 30.47 26.29 -8.98
CA ILE A 554 30.85 27.71 -9.04
C ILE A 554 31.70 28.01 -7.82
N SER A 555 32.97 28.30 -8.04
CA SER A 555 33.95 28.71 -6.99
C SER A 555 33.64 30.06 -6.42
#